data_ab8b719ba20cf58177b391e04d589b12
#
_entry.id   ab8b719ba20cf58177b391e04d589b12
#
_cell.length_a   1.000
_cell.length_b   1.000
_cell.length_c   1.000
_cell.angle_alpha   90.00
_cell.angle_beta   90.00
_cell.angle_gamma   90.00
#
_symmetry.space_group_name_H-M   'P 1'
#
loop_
_entity.id
_entity.type
_entity.pdbx_description
1 polymer ?
#
loop_
_entity_poly.entity_id
_entity_poly.type
_entity_poly.pdbx_seq_one_letter_code
_entity_poly.pdbx_strand_id
1 'polypeptide(L)'
;MLRTLIYYKPEYIDVARDLQDNYNAHQKEADIISEEEQDDIEYARENQYDEAIFIEDANNVIIHDIKSFYTNSCPISDVYYQ
;
A
#
# COMPACT_ATOMS: atom_id res chain seq x y z
N MET A 1 -10.27 -4.29 -12.02
CA MET A 1 -9.31 -4.90 -11.10
C MET A 1 -8.79 -3.85 -10.13
N LEU A 2 -8.71 -4.20 -8.85
CA LEU A 2 -8.17 -3.28 -7.84
C LEU A 2 -6.66 -3.15 -8.02
N ARG A 3 -6.18 -1.90 -8.08
CA ARG A 3 -4.75 -1.60 -8.14
C ARG A 3 -4.33 -0.89 -6.87
N THR A 4 -3.33 -1.43 -6.21
CA THR A 4 -2.85 -0.92 -4.93
C THR A 4 -1.39 -0.49 -5.05
N LEU A 5 -1.07 0.70 -4.55
CA LEU A 5 0.31 1.16 -4.44
C LEU A 5 0.70 1.14 -2.97
N ILE A 6 1.78 0.44 -2.64
CA ILE A 6 2.27 0.31 -1.27
C ILE A 6 3.48 1.20 -1.11
N TYR A 7 3.35 2.23 -0.27
CA TYR A 7 4.46 3.12 0.08
C TYR A 7 5.15 2.57 1.31
N TYR A 8 6.49 2.54 1.30
CA TYR A 8 7.25 2.00 2.42
C TYR A 8 8.46 2.87 2.73
N LYS A 9 8.83 2.91 4.01
CA LYS A 9 10.10 3.45 4.44
C LYS A 9 11.18 2.41 4.16
N PRO A 10 12.42 2.81 3.79
CA PRO A 10 13.45 1.83 3.39
C PRO A 10 13.69 0.71 4.39
N GLU A 11 13.59 0.98 5.68
CA GLU A 11 13.78 -0.05 6.71
C GLU A 11 12.69 -1.13 6.70
N TYR A 12 11.56 -0.87 6.04
CA TYR A 12 10.43 -1.80 5.99
C TYR A 12 10.21 -2.42 4.60
N ILE A 13 11.24 -2.44 3.77
CA ILE A 13 11.11 -2.99 2.42
C ILE A 13 10.65 -4.45 2.43
N ASP A 14 11.10 -5.24 3.40
CA ASP A 14 10.70 -6.65 3.50
C ASP A 14 9.22 -6.77 3.80
N VAL A 15 8.69 -5.89 4.63
CA VAL A 15 7.26 -5.85 4.94
C VAL A 15 6.46 -5.52 3.67
N ALA A 16 6.93 -4.55 2.89
CA ALA A 16 6.25 -4.15 1.66
C ALA A 16 6.24 -5.29 0.64
N ARG A 17 7.36 -5.98 0.48
CA ARG A 17 7.45 -7.10 -0.45
C ARG A 17 6.54 -8.25 -0.06
N ASP A 18 6.46 -8.54 1.24
CA ASP A 18 5.61 -9.60 1.75
C ASP A 18 4.14 -9.28 1.48
N LEU A 19 3.75 -8.05 1.72
CA LEU A 19 2.38 -7.60 1.44
C LEU A 19 2.08 -7.65 -0.06
N GLN A 20 3.02 -7.19 -0.88
CA GLN A 20 2.88 -7.24 -2.33
C GLN A 20 2.68 -8.69 -2.81
N ASP A 21 3.47 -9.61 -2.29
CA ASP A 21 3.37 -11.03 -2.67
C ASP A 21 2.02 -11.61 -2.29
N ASN A 22 1.51 -11.25 -1.12
CA ASN A 22 0.19 -11.68 -0.68
C ASN A 22 -0.90 -11.18 -1.64
N TYR A 23 -0.85 -9.91 -2.01
CA TYR A 23 -1.84 -9.34 -2.92
C TYR A 23 -1.78 -10.01 -4.29
N ASN A 24 -0.57 -10.18 -4.84
CA ASN A 24 -0.41 -10.78 -6.15
C ASN A 24 -0.83 -12.25 -6.17
N ALA A 25 -0.61 -12.97 -5.07
CA ALA A 25 -1.05 -14.36 -4.93
C ALA A 25 -2.57 -14.48 -4.93
N HIS A 26 -3.29 -13.42 -4.57
CA HIS A 26 -4.74 -13.38 -4.56
C HIS A 26 -5.31 -12.64 -5.78
N GLN A 27 -4.49 -12.52 -6.84
CA GLN A 27 -4.89 -11.90 -8.11
C GLN A 27 -5.28 -10.43 -7.97
N LYS A 28 -4.65 -9.74 -7.01
CA LYS A 28 -4.76 -8.30 -6.87
C LYS A 28 -3.48 -7.67 -7.39
N GLU A 29 -3.58 -6.58 -8.13
CA GLU A 29 -2.41 -5.89 -8.63
C GLU A 29 -1.84 -4.99 -7.55
N ALA A 30 -0.58 -5.22 -7.17
CA ALA A 30 0.08 -4.42 -6.14
C ALA A 30 1.50 -4.10 -6.55
N ASP A 31 1.85 -2.82 -6.39
CA ASP A 31 3.20 -2.32 -6.64
C ASP A 31 3.72 -1.69 -5.35
N ILE A 32 5.03 -1.62 -5.21
CA ILE A 32 5.66 -0.98 -4.05
C ILE A 32 6.53 0.19 -4.52
N ILE A 33 6.62 1.22 -3.67
CA ILE A 33 7.48 2.38 -3.93
C ILE A 33 8.04 2.89 -2.62
N SER A 34 9.32 3.26 -2.63
CA SER A 34 9.96 3.85 -1.46
C SER A 34 9.46 5.27 -1.23
N GLU A 35 9.19 5.62 0.03
CA GLU A 35 8.83 7.00 0.38
C GLU A 35 9.98 7.98 0.12
N GLU A 36 11.20 7.49 -0.01
CA GLU A 36 12.31 8.35 -0.43
C GLU A 36 12.20 8.78 -1.88
N GLU A 37 11.57 7.96 -2.72
CA GLU A 37 11.34 8.31 -4.12
C GLU A 37 10.09 9.14 -4.30
N GLN A 38 9.02 8.77 -3.60
CA GLN A 38 7.74 9.44 -3.71
C GLN A 38 6.92 9.18 -2.45
N ASP A 39 6.53 10.24 -1.76
CA ASP A 39 5.74 10.13 -0.54
C ASP A 39 4.36 10.79 -0.65
N ASP A 40 3.99 11.26 -1.84
CA ASP A 40 2.74 11.97 -2.06
C ASP A 40 1.67 11.03 -2.60
N ILE A 41 0.49 11.09 -1.98
CA ILE A 41 -0.68 10.32 -2.41
C ILE A 41 -1.10 10.68 -3.85
N GLU A 42 -0.82 11.89 -4.31
CA GLU A 42 -1.15 12.31 -5.67
C GLU A 42 -0.46 11.47 -6.73
N TYR A 43 0.74 10.95 -6.42
CA TYR A 43 1.42 10.04 -7.33
C TYR A 43 0.57 8.80 -7.62
N ALA A 44 -0.05 8.23 -6.59
CA ALA A 44 -0.94 7.08 -6.75
C ALA A 44 -2.18 7.44 -7.58
N ARG A 45 -2.73 8.63 -7.34
CA ARG A 45 -3.90 9.10 -8.10
C ARG A 45 -3.55 9.31 -9.56
N GLU A 46 -2.45 9.97 -9.85
CA GLU A 46 -2.00 10.24 -11.21
C GLU A 46 -1.70 8.98 -12.00
N ASN A 47 -1.27 7.92 -11.31
CA ASN A 47 -0.96 6.64 -11.93
C ASN A 47 -2.13 5.66 -11.88
N GLN A 48 -3.33 6.15 -11.54
CA GLN A 48 -4.59 5.40 -11.65
C GLN A 48 -4.67 4.20 -10.71
N TYR A 49 -4.07 4.29 -9.54
CA TYR A 49 -4.26 3.31 -8.48
C TYR A 49 -5.61 3.55 -7.80
N ASP A 50 -6.22 2.48 -7.32
CA ASP A 50 -7.50 2.55 -6.62
C ASP A 50 -7.33 2.81 -5.14
N GLU A 51 -6.22 2.32 -4.56
CA GLU A 51 -5.91 2.58 -3.17
C GLU A 51 -4.40 2.69 -2.96
N ALA A 52 -4.01 3.36 -1.88
CA ALA A 52 -2.63 3.45 -1.45
C ALA A 52 -2.53 2.96 -0.02
N ILE A 53 -1.48 2.19 0.29
CA ILE A 53 -1.21 1.72 1.63
C ILE A 53 0.14 2.28 2.04
N PHE A 54 0.17 3.04 3.14
CA PHE A 54 1.42 3.55 3.70
C PHE A 54 1.81 2.67 4.88
N ILE A 55 2.96 2.02 4.79
CA ILE A 55 3.49 1.21 5.88
C ILE A 55 4.13 2.14 6.90
N GLU A 56 3.52 2.26 8.08
CA GLU A 56 4.04 3.12 9.14
C GLU A 56 5.16 2.44 9.92
N ASP A 57 4.96 1.16 10.22
CA ASP A 57 5.96 0.33 10.89
C ASP A 57 5.65 -1.14 10.56
N ALA A 58 6.33 -2.07 11.23
CA ALA A 58 6.17 -3.50 10.93
C ALA A 58 4.77 -4.03 11.21
N ASN A 59 3.96 -3.30 11.98
CA ASN A 59 2.67 -3.79 12.46
C ASN A 59 1.48 -2.93 12.04
N ASN A 60 1.71 -1.70 11.55
CA ASN A 60 0.62 -0.75 11.30
C ASN A 60 0.74 -0.11 9.92
N VAL A 61 -0.42 0.11 9.30
CA VAL A 61 -0.50 0.77 8.00
C VAL A 61 -1.60 1.82 8.01
N ILE A 62 -1.52 2.75 7.06
CA ILE A 62 -2.59 3.70 6.76
C ILE A 62 -3.08 3.39 5.36
N ILE A 63 -4.37 3.18 5.20
CA ILE A 63 -4.99 2.93 3.90
C ILE A 63 -5.71 4.18 3.44
N HIS A 64 -5.44 4.58 2.19
CA HIS A 64 -6.16 5.67 1.54
C HIS A 64 -6.94 5.10 0.36
N ASP A 65 -8.25 5.33 0.35
CA ASP A 65 -9.05 5.06 -0.84
C ASP A 65 -8.95 6.27 -1.74
N ILE A 66 -8.40 6.09 -2.93
CA ILE A 66 -8.10 7.20 -3.83
C ILE A 66 -9.38 7.89 -4.32
N LYS A 67 -10.42 7.11 -4.59
CA LYS A 67 -11.64 7.64 -5.18
C LYS A 67 -12.53 8.37 -4.18
N SER A 68 -12.65 7.84 -2.97
CA SER A 68 -13.54 8.41 -1.96
C SER A 68 -12.82 9.33 -0.98
N PHE A 69 -11.50 9.43 -1.06
CA PHE A 69 -10.67 10.19 -0.12
C PHE A 69 -10.76 9.69 1.32
N TYR A 70 -11.22 8.45 1.48
CA TYR A 70 -11.32 7.83 2.80
C TYR A 70 -9.94 7.38 3.27
N THR A 71 -9.64 7.64 4.55
CA THR A 71 -8.37 7.26 5.16
C THR A 71 -8.64 6.49 6.44
N ASN A 72 -7.94 5.38 6.62
CA ASN A 72 -8.09 4.54 7.80
C ASN A 72 -6.75 3.99 8.23
N SER A 73 -6.51 3.97 9.55
CA SER A 73 -5.32 3.37 10.14
C SER A 73 -5.70 2.03 10.76
N CYS A 74 -4.92 0.99 10.49
CA CYS A 74 -5.23 -0.34 11.02
C CYS A 74 -3.96 -1.18 11.15
N PRO A 75 -4.05 -2.32 11.90
CA PRO A 75 -2.95 -3.28 11.93
C PRO A 75 -2.72 -3.86 10.54
N ILE A 76 -1.45 -4.11 10.20
CA ILE A 76 -1.11 -4.66 8.88
C ILE A 76 -1.79 -6.01 8.65
N SER A 77 -1.98 -6.80 9.70
CA SER A 77 -2.65 -8.09 9.58
C SER A 77 -4.07 -7.98 9.01
N ASP A 78 -4.71 -6.83 9.16
CA ASP A 78 -6.07 -6.62 8.65
C ASP A 78 -6.12 -6.43 7.14
N VAL A 79 -4.99 -6.10 6.50
CA VAL A 79 -4.98 -5.86 5.06
C VAL A 79 -4.51 -7.06 4.26
N TYR A 80 -3.96 -8.09 4.91
CA TYR A 80 -3.57 -9.32 4.21
C TYR A 80 -4.80 -10.10 3.76
N TYR A 81 -4.76 -10.60 2.53
CA TYR A 81 -5.78 -11.52 2.03
C TYR A 81 -5.52 -12.93 2.55
N GLN A 82 -6.59 -13.67 2.76
CA GLN A 82 -6.51 -15.03 3.30
C GLN A 82 -7.01 -16.10 2.37
#